data_d097b7130b0fcf83a0b54e2d409cbe28
#
_entry.id   d097b7130b0fcf83a0b54e2d409cbe28
#
_cell.length_a   1.000
_cell.length_b   1.000
_cell.length_c   1.000
_cell.angle_alpha   90.00
_cell.angle_beta   90.00
_cell.angle_gamma   90.00
#
_symmetry.space_group_name_H-M   'P 1'
#
loop_
_entity.id
_entity.type
_entity.pdbx_description
1 polymer ?
#
loop_
_entity_poly.entity_id
_entity_poly.type
_entity_poly.pdbx_seq_one_letter_code
_entity_poly.pdbx_strand_id
1 'polypeptide(L)'
;IPHDWYKIRGFDWGYSAPFGVLWGAISDGSLINIGGKHISFPRDSLIIYREYYGWTGKPNKGLKMELPEIAKNTMQMQDNEVMNKQVADPAIFDESKKNMGMTQAEELAKYGCIYERADNKRVAGWQQIRSRLTGRDGKPLIYITESCKNLIRTLPIMQYDKTKPEDLDTSLEDHLLDVLRYISMARPVTIDIKNAIPDPTRDFWDNFNPHQIRKNKKVINYE
;
A
#
# COMPACT_ATOMS: atom_id res chain seq x y z
N ILE A 1 -11.55 -6.45 -9.60
CA ILE A 1 -10.19 -6.99 -9.86
C ILE A 1 -10.37 -8.37 -10.46
N PRO A 2 -9.70 -8.71 -11.60
CA PRO A 2 -9.73 -10.05 -12.17
C PRO A 2 -9.32 -11.13 -11.16
N HIS A 3 -9.96 -12.30 -11.25
CA HIS A 3 -9.75 -13.38 -10.31
C HIS A 3 -8.32 -13.96 -10.40
N ASP A 4 -7.78 -14.00 -11.60
CA ASP A 4 -6.50 -14.58 -11.98
C ASP A 4 -5.29 -13.66 -11.76
N TRP A 5 -5.52 -12.38 -11.46
CA TRP A 5 -4.42 -11.49 -11.15
C TRP A 5 -3.74 -11.86 -9.82
N TYR A 6 -2.41 -11.71 -9.80
CA TYR A 6 -1.62 -11.95 -8.60
C TYR A 6 -2.01 -10.97 -7.49
N LYS A 7 -2.51 -11.47 -6.36
CA LYS A 7 -3.02 -10.65 -5.26
C LYS A 7 -2.09 -10.69 -4.06
N ILE A 8 -1.89 -9.52 -3.46
CA ILE A 8 -1.04 -9.32 -2.29
C ILE A 8 -1.83 -8.61 -1.21
N ARG A 9 -1.72 -9.08 0.03
CA ARG A 9 -2.22 -8.37 1.21
C ARG A 9 -1.05 -7.95 2.09
N GLY A 10 -1.03 -6.68 2.53
CA GLY A 10 -0.07 -6.15 3.47
C GLY A 10 -0.72 -5.78 4.79
N PHE A 11 0.05 -5.84 5.88
CA PHE A 11 -0.40 -5.48 7.23
C PHE A 11 0.69 -4.74 8.00
N ASP A 12 0.29 -3.68 8.70
CA ASP A 12 1.06 -2.97 9.70
C ASP A 12 0.27 -2.89 11.01
N TRP A 13 0.89 -3.29 12.12
CA TRP A 13 0.24 -3.34 13.41
C TRP A 13 0.28 -2.01 14.15
N GLY A 14 -0.85 -1.62 14.72
CA GLY A 14 -0.96 -0.51 15.67
C GLY A 14 -2.13 -0.70 16.63
N TYR A 15 -1.92 -0.36 17.89
CA TYR A 15 -2.96 -0.33 18.92
C TYR A 15 -3.34 1.11 19.27
N SER A 16 -2.41 1.86 19.86
CA SER A 16 -2.59 3.31 20.11
C SER A 16 -2.38 4.14 18.86
N ALA A 17 -1.51 3.72 17.97
CA ALA A 17 -1.41 4.17 16.60
C ALA A 17 -2.38 3.37 15.71
N PRO A 18 -2.77 3.87 14.55
CA PRO A 18 -3.60 3.12 13.62
C PRO A 18 -2.89 1.87 13.10
N PHE A 19 -3.62 0.75 12.96
CA PHE A 19 -3.19 -0.36 12.13
C PHE A 19 -3.61 -0.13 10.69
N GLY A 20 -2.92 -0.76 9.75
CA GLY A 20 -3.24 -0.70 8.32
C GLY A 20 -3.26 -2.07 7.66
N VAL A 21 -4.26 -2.31 6.81
CA VAL A 21 -4.32 -3.44 5.89
C VAL A 21 -4.59 -2.91 4.50
N LEU A 22 -3.83 -3.34 3.52
CA LEU A 22 -4.06 -3.04 2.11
C LEU A 22 -4.13 -4.32 1.29
N TRP A 23 -5.04 -4.34 0.32
CA TRP A 23 -5.12 -5.38 -0.70
C TRP A 23 -4.70 -4.79 -2.04
N GLY A 24 -3.72 -5.40 -2.65
CA GLY A 24 -3.20 -5.03 -3.95
C GLY A 24 -3.28 -6.17 -4.95
N ALA A 25 -3.43 -5.83 -6.23
CA ALA A 25 -3.36 -6.77 -7.33
C ALA A 25 -2.35 -6.31 -8.36
N ILE A 26 -1.67 -7.26 -9.02
CA ILE A 26 -0.69 -6.98 -10.06
C ILE A 26 -1.32 -7.22 -11.42
N SER A 27 -1.35 -6.18 -12.25
CA SER A 27 -1.84 -6.29 -13.62
C SER A 27 -0.91 -7.16 -14.48
N ASP A 28 -1.49 -8.04 -15.25
CA ASP A 28 -0.79 -8.81 -16.29
C ASP A 28 -0.76 -8.10 -17.66
N GLY A 29 -1.35 -6.90 -17.75
CA GLY A 29 -1.46 -6.10 -18.96
C GLY A 29 -2.68 -6.43 -19.83
N SER A 30 -3.53 -7.39 -19.44
CA SER A 30 -4.74 -7.75 -20.17
C SER A 30 -5.80 -6.66 -20.11
N LEU A 31 -6.72 -6.70 -21.07
CA LEU A 31 -7.92 -5.87 -21.07
C LEU A 31 -8.91 -6.41 -20.05
N ILE A 32 -9.40 -5.54 -19.20
CA ILE A 32 -10.46 -5.86 -18.23
C ILE A 32 -11.70 -5.01 -18.51
N ASN A 33 -12.88 -5.55 -18.20
CA ASN A 33 -14.13 -4.83 -18.32
C ASN A 33 -14.51 -4.25 -16.94
N ILE A 34 -14.61 -2.94 -16.85
CA ILE A 34 -15.10 -2.24 -15.66
C ILE A 34 -16.29 -1.39 -16.08
N GLY A 35 -17.48 -1.73 -15.60
CA GLY A 35 -18.70 -0.98 -15.89
C GLY A 35 -18.98 -0.85 -17.41
N GLY A 36 -18.72 -1.89 -18.19
CA GLY A 36 -18.92 -1.89 -19.65
C GLY A 36 -17.80 -1.21 -20.46
N LYS A 37 -16.77 -0.69 -19.81
CA LYS A 37 -15.59 -0.09 -20.46
C LYS A 37 -14.40 -1.06 -20.42
N HIS A 38 -13.72 -1.22 -21.56
CA HIS A 38 -12.49 -1.99 -21.65
C HIS A 38 -11.30 -1.08 -21.26
N ILE A 39 -10.61 -1.45 -20.19
CA ILE A 39 -9.47 -0.72 -19.66
C ILE A 39 -8.29 -1.69 -19.56
N SER A 40 -7.08 -1.24 -19.85
CA SER A 40 -5.85 -1.97 -19.52
C SER A 40 -4.93 -1.12 -18.66
N PHE A 41 -4.30 -1.78 -17.69
CA PHE A 41 -3.21 -1.22 -16.94
C PHE A 41 -1.89 -1.77 -17.49
N PRO A 42 -0.79 -1.00 -17.48
CA PRO A 42 0.50 -1.55 -17.86
C PRO A 42 0.81 -2.83 -17.08
N ARG A 43 1.45 -3.80 -17.71
CA ARG A 43 1.93 -5.02 -17.02
C ARG A 43 2.79 -4.63 -15.81
N ASP A 44 2.67 -5.37 -14.72
CA ASP A 44 3.30 -5.15 -13.42
C ASP A 44 2.78 -3.94 -12.64
N SER A 45 1.73 -3.26 -13.11
CA SER A 45 1.07 -2.22 -12.32
C SER A 45 0.47 -2.81 -11.04
N LEU A 46 0.72 -2.14 -9.92
CA LEU A 46 0.11 -2.43 -8.63
C LEU A 46 -1.18 -1.64 -8.49
N ILE A 47 -2.30 -2.32 -8.38
CA ILE A 47 -3.61 -1.72 -8.12
C ILE A 47 -4.00 -1.97 -6.67
N ILE A 48 -4.02 -0.93 -5.83
CA ILE A 48 -4.55 -1.01 -4.47
C ILE A 48 -6.07 -0.82 -4.56
N TYR A 49 -6.83 -1.84 -4.17
CA TYR A 49 -8.27 -1.88 -4.41
C TYR A 49 -9.13 -1.98 -3.15
N ARG A 50 -8.51 -2.21 -2.00
CA ARG A 50 -9.19 -2.26 -0.70
C ARG A 50 -8.24 -1.84 0.40
N GLU A 51 -8.76 -1.10 1.38
CA GLU A 51 -8.06 -0.76 2.61
C GLU A 51 -8.91 -1.09 3.83
N TYR A 52 -8.25 -1.41 4.94
CA TYR A 52 -8.83 -1.45 6.27
C TYR A 52 -7.89 -0.71 7.22
N TYR A 53 -8.36 0.39 7.77
CA TYR A 53 -7.54 1.32 8.52
C TYR A 53 -8.12 1.62 9.89
N GLY A 54 -7.37 1.30 10.94
CA GLY A 54 -7.78 1.46 12.33
C GLY A 54 -7.63 2.86 12.87
N TRP A 55 -8.19 3.85 12.20
CA TRP A 55 -8.04 5.27 12.48
C TRP A 55 -9.28 5.91 13.12
N THR A 56 -9.09 6.75 14.16
CA THR A 56 -10.19 7.39 14.90
C THR A 56 -10.71 8.69 14.27
N GLY A 57 -10.14 9.14 13.16
CA GLY A 57 -10.38 10.47 12.60
C GLY A 57 -9.37 11.53 13.07
N LYS A 58 -8.46 11.19 14.00
CA LYS A 58 -7.40 12.08 14.47
C LYS A 58 -6.03 11.53 14.06
N PRO A 59 -5.09 12.39 13.60
CA PRO A 59 -3.76 11.95 13.18
C PRO A 59 -3.08 11.06 14.22
N ASN A 60 -2.51 9.95 13.78
CA ASN A 60 -1.78 8.98 14.59
C ASN A 60 -2.56 8.43 15.81
N LYS A 61 -3.90 8.43 15.76
CA LYS A 61 -4.75 7.85 16.81
C LYS A 61 -5.49 6.63 16.30
N GLY A 62 -5.10 5.46 16.84
CA GLY A 62 -5.70 4.17 16.53
C GLY A 62 -7.00 3.90 17.31
N LEU A 63 -7.79 2.97 16.79
CA LEU A 63 -9.06 2.51 17.37
C LEU A 63 -8.88 1.65 18.62
N LYS A 64 -7.66 1.24 18.98
CA LYS A 64 -7.36 0.33 20.09
C LYS A 64 -8.08 -1.02 19.98
N MET A 65 -8.15 -1.52 18.74
CA MET A 65 -8.74 -2.83 18.47
C MET A 65 -7.74 -3.95 18.76
N GLU A 66 -8.24 -5.06 19.27
CA GLU A 66 -7.44 -6.25 19.53
C GLU A 66 -7.18 -7.06 18.24
N LEU A 67 -6.07 -7.79 18.21
CA LEU A 67 -5.66 -8.57 17.04
C LEU A 67 -6.72 -9.57 16.55
N PRO A 68 -7.43 -10.32 17.43
CA PRO A 68 -8.49 -11.23 17.00
C PRO A 68 -9.62 -10.55 16.24
N GLU A 69 -9.99 -9.35 16.65
CA GLU A 69 -11.04 -8.57 16.00
C GLU A 69 -10.58 -8.06 14.65
N ILE A 70 -9.35 -7.50 14.58
CA ILE A 70 -8.73 -7.06 13.33
C ILE A 70 -8.64 -8.23 12.34
N ALA A 71 -8.19 -9.40 12.80
CA ALA A 71 -8.07 -10.57 11.95
C ALA A 71 -9.41 -11.05 11.38
N LYS A 72 -10.44 -11.14 12.23
CA LYS A 72 -11.80 -11.52 11.79
C LYS A 72 -12.36 -10.55 10.76
N ASN A 73 -12.25 -9.25 11.01
CA ASN A 73 -12.70 -8.22 10.09
C ASN A 73 -11.91 -8.24 8.78
N THR A 74 -10.59 -8.46 8.87
CA THR A 74 -9.72 -8.61 7.68
C THR A 74 -10.16 -9.77 6.81
N MET A 75 -10.43 -10.93 7.41
CA MET A 75 -10.88 -12.11 6.67
C MET A 75 -12.30 -11.93 6.11
N GLN A 76 -13.19 -11.28 6.85
CA GLN A 76 -14.52 -10.93 6.36
C GLN A 76 -14.45 -9.98 5.16
N MET A 77 -13.59 -8.97 5.22
CA MET A 77 -13.39 -8.03 4.10
C MET A 77 -12.69 -8.69 2.90
N GLN A 78 -11.85 -9.68 3.13
CA GLN A 78 -11.22 -10.45 2.05
C GLN A 78 -12.22 -11.35 1.34
N ASP A 79 -13.28 -11.74 2.05
CA ASP A 79 -14.28 -12.69 1.55
C ASP A 79 -13.59 -14.01 1.09
N ASN A 80 -13.91 -14.53 -0.07
CA ASN A 80 -13.31 -15.74 -0.61
C ASN A 80 -12.13 -15.48 -1.55
N GLU A 81 -11.56 -14.27 -1.54
CA GLU A 81 -10.40 -13.96 -2.38
C GLU A 81 -9.15 -14.72 -1.94
N VAL A 82 -8.52 -15.40 -2.89
CA VAL A 82 -7.24 -16.07 -2.67
C VAL A 82 -6.11 -15.07 -2.78
N MET A 83 -5.28 -14.94 -1.74
CA MET A 83 -4.07 -14.13 -1.74
C MET A 83 -2.87 -14.99 -2.12
N ASN A 84 -2.14 -14.58 -3.16
CA ASN A 84 -0.90 -15.25 -3.57
C ASN A 84 0.25 -14.94 -2.61
N LYS A 85 0.22 -13.76 -1.97
CA LYS A 85 1.21 -13.34 -0.98
C LYS A 85 0.59 -12.49 0.11
N GLN A 86 1.07 -12.67 1.34
CA GLN A 86 0.63 -11.89 2.49
C GLN A 86 1.86 -11.50 3.29
N VAL A 87 2.09 -10.21 3.47
CA VAL A 87 3.29 -9.67 4.12
C VAL A 87 2.93 -8.73 5.25
N ALA A 88 3.70 -8.72 6.31
CA ALA A 88 3.47 -7.82 7.44
C ALA A 88 4.77 -7.28 8.02
N ASP A 89 4.65 -6.19 8.79
CA ASP A 89 5.77 -5.65 9.56
C ASP A 89 6.49 -6.78 10.31
N PRO A 90 7.82 -6.91 10.17
CA PRO A 90 8.63 -7.85 10.94
C PRO A 90 8.43 -7.77 12.45
N ALA A 91 8.01 -6.62 13.00
CA ALA A 91 7.79 -6.45 14.43
C ALA A 91 6.71 -7.38 15.01
N ILE A 92 5.71 -7.81 14.22
CA ILE A 92 4.67 -8.73 14.71
C ILE A 92 5.17 -10.16 14.95
N PHE A 93 6.35 -10.48 14.43
CA PHE A 93 7.01 -11.78 14.59
C PHE A 93 8.07 -11.77 15.70
N ASP A 94 8.15 -10.70 16.48
CA ASP A 94 9.15 -10.54 17.54
C ASP A 94 8.80 -11.43 18.73
N GLU A 95 9.64 -12.44 18.96
CA GLU A 95 9.45 -13.39 20.06
C GLU A 95 9.60 -12.76 21.45
N SER A 96 10.34 -11.65 21.56
CA SER A 96 10.48 -10.91 22.81
C SER A 96 9.18 -10.21 23.24
N LYS A 97 8.24 -10.03 22.30
CA LYS A 97 6.92 -9.41 22.51
C LYS A 97 5.78 -10.43 22.58
N LYS A 98 6.10 -11.69 22.87
CA LYS A 98 5.07 -12.74 23.04
C LYS A 98 4.10 -12.36 24.15
N ASN A 99 2.82 -12.46 23.85
CA ASN A 99 1.74 -12.41 24.82
C ASN A 99 1.15 -13.82 24.96
N MET A 100 1.03 -14.32 26.19
CA MET A 100 0.58 -15.70 26.47
C MET A 100 1.34 -16.78 25.65
N GLY A 101 2.64 -16.56 25.43
CA GLY A 101 3.51 -17.50 24.73
C GLY A 101 3.44 -17.42 23.20
N MET A 102 2.69 -16.48 22.64
CA MET A 102 2.51 -16.33 21.19
C MET A 102 2.97 -14.97 20.71
N THR A 103 3.52 -14.92 19.50
CA THR A 103 3.74 -13.68 18.76
C THR A 103 2.42 -13.14 18.21
N GLN A 104 2.40 -11.86 17.85
CA GLN A 104 1.23 -11.26 17.19
C GLN A 104 0.91 -11.95 15.84
N ALA A 105 1.93 -12.39 15.11
CA ALA A 105 1.75 -13.13 13.86
C ALA A 105 1.07 -14.48 14.10
N GLU A 106 1.46 -15.22 15.14
CA GLU A 106 0.83 -16.49 15.52
C GLU A 106 -0.62 -16.29 15.98
N GLU A 107 -0.91 -15.19 16.67
CA GLU A 107 -2.27 -14.84 17.06
C GLU A 107 -3.16 -14.55 15.85
N LEU A 108 -2.67 -13.74 14.89
CA LEU A 108 -3.36 -13.45 13.63
C LEU A 108 -3.62 -14.72 12.81
N ALA A 109 -2.64 -15.64 12.80
CA ALA A 109 -2.74 -16.89 12.04
C ALA A 109 -3.88 -17.80 12.52
N LYS A 110 -4.23 -17.78 13.81
CA LYS A 110 -5.39 -18.51 14.36
C LYS A 110 -6.72 -18.15 13.69
N TYR A 111 -6.81 -16.95 13.14
CA TYR A 111 -8.00 -16.43 12.47
C TYR A 111 -7.86 -16.40 10.94
N GLY A 112 -6.88 -17.11 10.38
CA GLY A 112 -6.66 -17.20 8.94
C GLY A 112 -5.80 -16.07 8.33
N CYS A 113 -5.32 -15.13 9.14
CA CYS A 113 -4.39 -14.10 8.70
C CYS A 113 -2.94 -14.59 8.82
N ILE A 114 -2.48 -15.35 7.80
CA ILE A 114 -1.13 -15.92 7.77
C ILE A 114 -0.23 -14.98 6.97
N TYR A 115 0.76 -14.39 7.63
CA TYR A 115 1.68 -13.44 7.03
C TYR A 115 3.12 -13.97 6.99
N GLU A 116 3.88 -13.50 6.00
CA GLU A 116 5.33 -13.60 5.94
C GLU A 116 5.95 -12.27 6.42
N ARG A 117 7.20 -12.31 6.88
CA ARG A 117 7.94 -11.09 7.20
C ARG A 117 8.15 -10.26 5.94
N ALA A 118 7.74 -8.99 5.97
CA ALA A 118 8.04 -8.05 4.89
C ALA A 118 9.53 -7.72 4.84
N ASP A 119 10.05 -7.40 3.65
CA ASP A 119 11.31 -6.66 3.55
C ASP A 119 11.01 -5.21 3.94
N ASN A 120 11.48 -4.81 5.12
CA ASN A 120 11.20 -3.51 5.71
C ASN A 120 12.30 -2.47 5.48
N LYS A 121 13.22 -2.69 4.54
CA LYS A 121 14.24 -1.70 4.14
C LYS A 121 13.57 -0.42 3.65
N ARG A 122 13.60 0.61 4.49
CA ARG A 122 12.81 1.84 4.24
C ARG A 122 13.24 2.54 2.94
N VAL A 123 14.52 2.88 2.80
CA VAL A 123 15.02 3.61 1.61
C VAL A 123 14.71 2.86 0.32
N ALA A 124 15.01 1.55 0.26
CA ALA A 124 14.73 0.72 -0.91
C ALA A 124 13.22 0.65 -1.20
N GLY A 125 12.40 0.56 -0.15
CA GLY A 125 10.95 0.51 -0.29
C GLY A 125 10.35 1.83 -0.81
N TRP A 126 10.82 2.96 -0.31
CA TRP A 126 10.41 4.26 -0.85
C TRP A 126 10.85 4.44 -2.30
N GLN A 127 12.02 3.93 -2.64
CA GLN A 127 12.48 3.93 -4.03
C GLN A 127 11.57 3.07 -4.93
N GLN A 128 11.04 1.94 -4.45
CA GLN A 128 10.05 1.13 -5.18
C GLN A 128 8.74 1.90 -5.39
N ILE A 129 8.23 2.63 -4.39
CA ILE A 129 7.03 3.46 -4.54
C ILE A 129 7.28 4.58 -5.56
N ARG A 130 8.42 5.28 -5.48
CA ARG A 130 8.80 6.31 -6.47
C ARG A 130 8.86 5.73 -7.88
N SER A 131 9.52 4.59 -8.04
CA SER A 131 9.62 3.90 -9.32
C SER A 131 8.24 3.59 -9.91
N ARG A 132 7.29 3.14 -9.08
CA ARG A 132 5.92 2.88 -9.52
C ARG A 132 5.16 4.15 -9.87
N LEU A 133 5.37 5.25 -9.13
CA LEU A 133 4.75 6.55 -9.41
C LEU A 133 5.31 7.16 -10.70
N THR A 134 6.64 7.10 -10.92
CA THR A 134 7.29 7.51 -12.17
C THR A 134 6.80 6.66 -13.34
N GLY A 135 6.69 5.35 -13.13
CA GLY A 135 6.14 4.43 -14.10
C GLY A 135 7.06 4.13 -15.29
N ARG A 136 6.43 3.66 -16.37
CA ARG A 136 7.10 3.25 -17.61
C ARG A 136 6.36 3.86 -18.78
N ASP A 137 7.10 4.42 -19.76
CA ASP A 137 6.52 5.02 -20.97
C ASP A 137 5.45 6.10 -20.68
N GLY A 138 5.70 6.92 -19.65
CA GLY A 138 4.79 7.97 -19.21
C GLY A 138 3.51 7.50 -18.51
N LYS A 139 3.40 6.20 -18.19
CA LYS A 139 2.28 5.62 -17.48
C LYS A 139 2.72 5.15 -16.09
N PRO A 140 2.01 5.51 -15.00
CA PRO A 140 2.35 5.02 -13.68
C PRO A 140 2.18 3.49 -13.59
N LEU A 141 2.91 2.87 -12.67
CA LEU A 141 2.77 1.46 -12.32
C LEU A 141 2.14 1.26 -10.92
N ILE A 142 1.42 2.28 -10.45
CA ILE A 142 0.61 2.21 -9.24
C ILE A 142 -0.72 2.94 -9.47
N TYR A 143 -1.79 2.31 -9.06
CA TYR A 143 -3.16 2.83 -9.12
C TYR A 143 -3.84 2.56 -7.79
N ILE A 144 -4.70 3.47 -7.36
CA ILE A 144 -5.42 3.37 -6.09
C ILE A 144 -6.90 3.59 -6.41
N THR A 145 -7.75 2.66 -6.04
CA THR A 145 -9.19 2.81 -6.23
C THR A 145 -9.77 3.83 -5.25
N GLU A 146 -10.87 4.47 -5.61
CA GLU A 146 -11.52 5.51 -4.80
C GLU A 146 -12.03 5.00 -3.45
N SER A 147 -12.17 3.69 -3.27
CA SER A 147 -12.51 3.06 -2.00
C SER A 147 -11.40 3.19 -0.95
N CYS A 148 -10.14 3.35 -1.37
CA CYS A 148 -8.98 3.51 -0.50
C CYS A 148 -8.79 4.98 -0.07
N LYS A 149 -9.78 5.52 0.63
CA LYS A 149 -9.87 6.95 0.96
C LYS A 149 -8.75 7.43 1.87
N ASN A 150 -8.33 6.60 2.83
CA ASN A 150 -7.27 6.98 3.76
C ASN A 150 -5.90 6.94 3.08
N LEU A 151 -5.62 5.95 2.26
CA LEU A 151 -4.38 5.94 1.48
C LEU A 151 -4.31 7.12 0.51
N ILE A 152 -5.42 7.47 -0.17
CA ILE A 152 -5.51 8.64 -1.05
C ILE A 152 -5.28 9.94 -0.26
N ARG A 153 -5.75 10.00 0.99
CA ARG A 153 -5.57 11.16 1.87
C ARG A 153 -4.14 11.29 2.38
N THR A 154 -3.53 10.19 2.82
CA THR A 154 -2.23 10.22 3.52
C THR A 154 -1.05 10.26 2.55
N LEU A 155 -1.10 9.59 1.42
CA LEU A 155 0.01 9.52 0.47
C LEU A 155 0.51 10.90 0.00
N PRO A 156 -0.33 11.90 -0.35
CA PRO A 156 0.13 13.19 -0.86
C PRO A 156 0.69 14.15 0.21
N ILE A 157 0.44 13.89 1.50
CA ILE A 157 0.86 14.80 2.58
C ILE A 157 2.17 14.39 3.25
N MET A 158 2.74 13.25 2.85
CA MET A 158 3.99 12.79 3.39
C MET A 158 5.15 13.68 2.96
N GLN A 159 6.06 13.91 3.89
CA GLN A 159 7.25 14.74 3.69
C GLN A 159 8.50 13.90 3.97
N TYR A 160 9.62 14.37 3.43
CA TYR A 160 10.92 13.81 3.77
C TYR A 160 11.30 14.10 5.22
N ASP A 161 12.00 13.17 5.83
CA ASP A 161 12.63 13.40 7.12
C ASP A 161 13.70 14.50 6.96
N LYS A 162 13.67 15.51 7.86
CA LYS A 162 14.58 16.66 7.80
C LYS A 162 16.04 16.28 8.03
N THR A 163 16.29 15.17 8.71
CA THR A 163 17.63 14.69 9.05
C THR A 163 18.09 13.56 8.14
N LYS A 164 17.14 12.85 7.52
CA LYS A 164 17.36 11.72 6.62
C LYS A 164 16.53 11.90 5.34
N PRO A 165 16.96 12.76 4.41
CA PRO A 165 16.15 13.11 3.24
C PRO A 165 15.88 11.94 2.27
N GLU A 166 16.46 10.77 2.52
CA GLU A 166 16.18 9.53 1.80
C GLU A 166 14.97 8.77 2.38
N ASP A 167 14.53 9.14 3.58
CA ASP A 167 13.41 8.53 4.30
C ASP A 167 12.24 9.52 4.46
N LEU A 168 11.08 9.03 4.86
CA LEU A 168 9.92 9.86 5.17
C LEU A 168 9.89 10.22 6.66
N ASP A 169 9.27 11.37 6.97
CA ASP A 169 9.02 11.82 8.34
C ASP A 169 8.00 10.90 9.03
N THR A 170 8.47 10.08 9.96
CA THR A 170 7.67 9.12 10.73
C THR A 170 6.79 9.77 11.80
N SER A 171 6.91 11.08 12.02
CA SER A 171 5.98 11.82 12.89
C SER A 171 4.62 12.02 12.23
N LEU A 172 4.56 11.89 10.91
CA LEU A 172 3.35 11.95 10.12
C LEU A 172 2.60 10.60 10.14
N GLU A 173 1.41 10.58 9.54
CA GLU A 173 0.53 9.40 9.49
C GLU A 173 0.98 8.45 8.36
N ASP A 174 2.04 7.67 8.61
CA ASP A 174 2.72 6.84 7.60
C ASP A 174 2.28 5.35 7.57
N HIS A 175 1.39 4.93 8.45
CA HIS A 175 1.03 3.51 8.64
C HIS A 175 0.56 2.81 7.36
N LEU A 176 -0.37 3.41 6.59
CA LEU A 176 -0.80 2.82 5.30
C LEU A 176 0.30 2.87 4.24
N LEU A 177 1.19 3.86 4.33
CA LEU A 177 2.33 3.96 3.42
C LEU A 177 3.37 2.89 3.71
N ASP A 178 3.56 2.54 4.97
CA ASP A 178 4.43 1.42 5.35
C ASP A 178 3.87 0.10 4.80
N VAL A 179 2.54 -0.12 4.89
CA VAL A 179 1.91 -1.27 4.24
C VAL A 179 2.11 -1.24 2.72
N LEU A 180 1.93 -0.08 2.08
CA LEU A 180 2.16 0.09 0.64
C LEU A 180 3.61 -0.22 0.27
N ARG A 181 4.56 0.17 1.11
CA ARG A 181 5.98 -0.13 0.97
C ARG A 181 6.24 -1.64 1.06
N TYR A 182 5.65 -2.33 2.03
CA TYR A 182 5.77 -3.79 2.16
C TYR A 182 5.23 -4.53 0.93
N ILE A 183 4.06 -4.15 0.45
CA ILE A 183 3.48 -4.71 -0.78
C ILE A 183 4.38 -4.44 -1.99
N SER A 184 4.90 -3.22 -2.11
CA SER A 184 5.78 -2.84 -3.22
C SER A 184 7.09 -3.62 -3.22
N MET A 185 7.66 -3.88 -2.03
CA MET A 185 8.87 -4.70 -1.86
C MET A 185 8.59 -6.20 -2.08
N ALA A 186 7.38 -6.67 -1.80
CA ALA A 186 6.99 -8.06 -2.06
C ALA A 186 6.90 -8.39 -3.57
N ARG A 187 6.73 -7.38 -4.41
CA ARG A 187 6.72 -7.49 -5.88
C ARG A 187 7.43 -6.29 -6.50
N PRO A 188 8.78 -6.22 -6.42
CA PRO A 188 9.53 -5.07 -6.90
C PRO A 188 9.44 -4.95 -8.42
N VAL A 189 9.49 -3.70 -8.90
CA VAL A 189 9.59 -3.38 -10.33
C VAL A 189 10.97 -2.83 -10.64
N THR A 190 11.51 -3.22 -11.79
CA THR A 190 12.71 -2.61 -12.36
C THR A 190 12.28 -1.59 -13.39
N ILE A 191 12.71 -0.35 -13.22
CA ILE A 191 12.56 0.71 -14.22
C ILE A 191 13.91 0.93 -14.86
N ASP A 192 13.95 0.95 -16.19
CA ASP A 192 15.13 1.28 -16.93
C ASP A 192 15.38 2.80 -16.79
N ILE A 193 16.34 3.15 -15.94
CA ILE A 193 16.63 4.54 -15.54
C ILE A 193 17.13 5.38 -16.75
N LYS A 194 17.43 4.76 -17.89
CA LYS A 194 17.92 5.46 -19.08
C LYS A 194 16.95 6.54 -19.61
N ASN A 195 15.68 6.49 -19.24
CA ASN A 195 14.66 7.44 -19.66
C ASN A 195 14.00 8.21 -18.51
N ALA A 196 14.41 7.98 -17.29
CA ALA A 196 13.91 8.67 -16.12
C ALA A 196 15.08 9.29 -15.35
N ILE A 197 15.65 10.38 -15.91
CA ILE A 197 16.46 11.27 -15.09
C ILE A 197 15.45 12.17 -14.36
N PRO A 198 15.17 11.93 -13.07
CA PRO A 198 14.42 12.90 -12.28
C PRO A 198 15.30 14.14 -12.24
N ASP A 199 14.74 15.29 -12.56
CA ASP A 199 15.37 16.57 -12.26
C ASP A 199 15.74 16.58 -10.77
N PRO A 200 17.02 16.55 -10.39
CA PRO A 200 17.44 16.48 -8.99
C PRO A 200 17.01 17.73 -8.18
N THR A 201 16.46 18.75 -8.85
CA THR A 201 15.94 19.98 -8.23
C THR A 201 14.44 19.90 -7.97
N ARG A 202 13.74 18.86 -8.45
CA ARG A 202 12.31 18.65 -8.18
C ARG A 202 12.12 17.78 -6.97
N ASP A 203 11.40 18.30 -6.00
CA ASP A 203 10.92 17.51 -4.87
C ASP A 203 10.08 16.31 -5.39
N PHE A 204 10.21 15.16 -4.75
CA PHE A 204 9.46 13.95 -5.09
C PHE A 204 7.95 14.24 -5.17
N TRP A 205 7.46 15.14 -4.32
CA TRP A 205 6.06 15.53 -4.24
C TRP A 205 5.64 16.56 -5.27
N ASP A 206 6.58 17.27 -5.93
CA ASP A 206 6.27 18.17 -7.05
C ASP A 206 5.70 17.40 -8.24
N ASN A 207 6.11 16.15 -8.43
CA ASN A 207 5.52 15.25 -9.43
C ASN A 207 4.16 14.69 -8.99
N PHE A 208 3.81 14.81 -7.72
CA PHE A 208 2.54 14.39 -7.13
C PHE A 208 1.65 15.60 -6.84
N ASN A 209 1.62 16.58 -7.73
CA ASN A 209 0.78 17.76 -7.57
C ASN A 209 -0.71 17.37 -7.69
N PRO A 210 -1.52 17.49 -6.60
CA PRO A 210 -2.95 17.19 -6.64
C PRO A 210 -3.71 18.00 -7.69
N HIS A 211 -3.19 19.19 -8.07
CA HIS A 211 -3.76 20.04 -9.11
C HIS A 211 -3.45 19.56 -10.53
N GLN A 212 -2.36 18.80 -10.75
CA GLN A 212 -2.10 18.15 -12.03
C GLN A 212 -2.93 16.88 -12.21
N ILE A 213 -3.21 16.15 -11.13
CA ILE A 213 -4.16 15.04 -11.15
C ILE A 213 -5.56 15.53 -11.57
N ARG A 214 -5.96 16.73 -11.15
CA ARG A 214 -7.22 17.36 -11.59
C ARG A 214 -7.19 17.82 -13.06
N LYS A 215 -6.05 18.24 -13.60
CA LYS A 215 -5.94 18.67 -15.02
C LYS A 215 -5.91 17.48 -15.99
N ASN A 216 -5.39 16.33 -15.58
CA ASN A 216 -5.45 15.09 -16.34
C ASN A 216 -6.72 14.27 -16.09
N LYS A 217 -7.61 14.73 -15.20
CA LYS A 217 -9.00 14.33 -15.21
C LYS A 217 -9.65 14.96 -16.47
N LYS A 218 -9.49 14.32 -17.62
CA LYS A 218 -10.63 14.23 -18.51
C LYS A 218 -11.68 13.54 -17.68
N VAL A 219 -12.56 14.35 -17.11
CA VAL A 219 -13.74 13.94 -16.38
C VAL A 219 -14.44 12.93 -17.29
N ILE A 220 -14.36 11.67 -16.97
CA ILE A 220 -15.28 10.70 -17.49
C ILE A 220 -16.54 10.94 -16.67
N ASN A 221 -17.37 11.90 -17.11
CA ASN A 221 -18.71 12.08 -16.58
C ASN A 221 -19.46 10.78 -16.88
N TYR A 222 -19.92 10.12 -15.86
CA TYR A 222 -20.90 9.08 -15.94
C TYR A 222 -22.26 9.78 -16.04
N GLU A 223 -22.85 9.79 -17.24
CA GLU A 223 -24.29 9.86 -17.41
C GLU A 223 -24.84 8.45 -17.48
#